data_4fe4fc280e67b02049bbb9d83dbe93b1
#
_entry.id   4fe4fc280e67b02049bbb9d83dbe93b1
#
_cell.length_a   1.000
_cell.length_b   1.000
_cell.length_c   1.000
_cell.angle_alpha   90.00
_cell.angle_beta   90.00
_cell.angle_gamma   90.00
#
_symmetry.space_group_name_H-M   'P 1'
#
loop_
_entity.id
_entity.type
_entity.pdbx_description
1 polymer ?
#
loop_
_entity_poly.entity_id
_entity_poly.type
_entity_poly.pdbx_seq_one_letter_code
_entity_poly.pdbx_strand_id
1 'polypeptide(L)'
;MGEAAQRHHNQHEKADDQQDTGHADEHTVKEVRPRYSCFYKIRHPGDCDGQSGYGVSKLDSIVEEVVRQIFAQFREVSRKKLLESVKTNDATRIQKKVKKIQKDLESKQKELDDLKAETILVIRGVSALDKELLGTLVAEAKDALETLEKQLVQAQEEYEEATKTAKRSNYICNELLTWADVYDTANHDERRAILQQFIKEIRVRKDYEISITLNASFNQVEQLKSVSTYDGAEIFEEISEKGA
;
A
#
# COMPACT_ATOMS: atom_id res chain seq x y z
N MET A 1 -0.40 -24.93 20.86
CA MET A 1 -0.10 -24.90 22.30
C MET A 1 0.11 -23.46 22.67
N GLY A 2 -0.87 -22.88 23.32
CA GLY A 2 -0.87 -21.49 23.71
C GLY A 2 -0.37 -21.32 25.13
N GLU A 3 0.35 -20.28 25.42
CA GLU A 3 0.58 -19.84 26.79
C GLU A 3 0.09 -18.41 26.96
N ALA A 4 -0.93 -18.32 27.81
CA ALA A 4 -1.53 -17.06 28.23
C ALA A 4 -0.67 -16.44 29.34
N ALA A 5 -0.24 -15.21 29.16
CA ALA A 5 0.43 -14.43 30.21
C ALA A 5 -0.63 -13.86 31.17
N GLN A 6 -0.58 -14.32 32.41
CA GLN A 6 -1.41 -13.88 33.52
C GLN A 6 -1.00 -12.48 34.00
N ARG A 7 -1.99 -11.62 34.15
CA ARG A 7 -1.86 -10.33 34.83
C ARG A 7 -1.85 -10.54 36.34
N HIS A 8 -0.77 -10.13 37.01
CA HIS A 8 -0.76 -10.04 38.48
C HIS A 8 -1.31 -8.68 38.94
N HIS A 9 -2.42 -8.76 39.61
CA HIS A 9 -3.03 -7.71 40.38
C HIS A 9 -2.38 -7.72 41.77
N ASN A 10 -1.70 -6.64 42.16
CA ASN A 10 -1.18 -6.50 43.53
C ASN A 10 -1.98 -5.39 44.22
N GLN A 11 -2.91 -5.83 45.06
CA GLN A 11 -3.51 -5.00 46.10
C GLN A 11 -2.61 -5.06 47.32
N HIS A 12 -2.17 -3.93 47.84
CA HIS A 12 -1.68 -3.78 49.19
C HIS A 12 -2.46 -2.67 49.84
N GLU A 13 -3.46 -3.09 50.63
CA GLU A 13 -4.07 -2.33 51.70
C GLU A 13 -3.11 -2.30 52.90
N LYS A 14 -2.78 -1.11 53.39
CA LYS A 14 -2.40 -0.90 54.79
C LYS A 14 -3.02 0.42 55.26
N ALA A 15 -3.95 0.25 56.16
CA ALA A 15 -4.44 1.31 57.01
C ALA A 15 -3.38 1.62 58.08
N ASP A 16 -3.07 2.88 58.27
CA ASP A 16 -2.56 3.40 59.53
C ASP A 16 -3.24 4.74 59.81
N ASP A 17 -3.97 4.70 60.91
CA ASP A 17 -4.74 5.75 61.52
C ASP A 17 -3.76 6.66 62.30
N GLN A 18 -3.59 7.92 61.88
CA GLN A 18 -3.07 8.98 62.74
C GLN A 18 -3.78 10.29 62.41
N GLN A 19 -4.67 10.67 63.37
CA GLN A 19 -5.20 12.01 63.48
C GLN A 19 -4.04 12.99 63.71
N ASP A 20 -3.89 13.93 62.79
CA ASP A 20 -3.21 15.19 63.06
C ASP A 20 -4.08 16.37 62.59
N THR A 21 -4.32 17.26 63.54
CA THR A 21 -5.13 18.44 63.38
C THR A 21 -4.28 19.58 62.83
N GLY A 22 -4.77 20.24 61.75
CA GLY A 22 -4.42 21.63 61.51
C GLY A 22 -3.55 21.95 60.34
N HIS A 23 -4.13 22.43 59.37
CA HIS A 23 -3.86 23.53 58.45
C HIS A 23 -4.44 23.17 57.08
N ALA A 24 -5.51 23.87 56.73
CA ALA A 24 -6.04 23.83 55.37
C ALA A 24 -5.06 24.56 54.43
N ASP A 25 -4.05 23.84 53.99
CA ASP A 25 -3.33 24.24 52.80
C ASP A 25 -4.24 23.93 51.60
N GLU A 26 -4.62 24.95 50.89
CA GLU A 26 -5.22 24.88 49.57
C GLU A 26 -4.25 24.13 48.67
N HIS A 27 -4.33 22.78 48.67
CA HIS A 27 -3.68 21.97 47.69
C HIS A 27 -4.32 22.27 46.33
N THR A 28 -3.74 23.21 45.61
CA THR A 28 -3.93 23.34 44.18
C THR A 28 -3.65 21.97 43.58
N VAL A 29 -4.72 21.26 43.23
CA VAL A 29 -4.64 19.99 42.54
C VAL A 29 -3.86 20.27 41.25
N LYS A 30 -2.58 19.89 41.22
CA LYS A 30 -1.75 20.03 40.03
C LYS A 30 -2.39 19.18 38.95
N GLU A 31 -2.96 19.85 37.97
CA GLU A 31 -3.56 19.23 36.81
C GLU A 31 -2.54 18.28 36.17
N VAL A 32 -2.77 16.99 36.30
CA VAL A 32 -1.89 15.96 35.73
C VAL A 32 -2.03 16.00 34.22
N ARG A 33 -1.08 16.61 33.55
CA ARG A 33 -1.05 16.66 32.07
C ARG A 33 -0.52 15.35 31.53
N PRO A 34 -1.32 14.55 30.81
CA PRO A 34 -0.90 13.30 30.25
C PRO A 34 0.24 13.50 29.24
N ARG A 35 1.22 12.58 29.25
CA ARG A 35 2.40 12.64 28.38
C ARG A 35 2.69 11.28 27.78
N TYR A 36 3.04 11.27 26.50
CA TYR A 36 3.68 10.12 25.87
C TYR A 36 5.12 10.04 26.37
N SER A 37 5.57 8.85 26.74
CA SER A 37 6.93 8.62 27.25
C SER A 37 7.57 7.44 26.53
N CYS A 38 8.79 7.59 26.09
CA CYS A 38 9.56 6.48 25.53
C CYS A 38 10.11 5.61 26.66
N PHE A 39 9.56 4.40 26.80
CA PHE A 39 9.97 3.45 27.82
C PHE A 39 11.45 3.06 27.72
N TYR A 40 11.96 2.89 26.50
CA TYR A 40 13.37 2.59 26.25
C TYR A 40 14.27 3.75 26.67
N LYS A 41 13.89 4.98 26.31
CA LYS A 41 14.63 6.20 26.74
C LYS A 41 14.72 6.35 28.24
N ILE A 42 13.66 6.00 28.97
CA ILE A 42 13.64 6.09 30.44
C ILE A 42 14.67 5.12 31.05
N ARG A 43 14.82 3.92 30.47
CA ARG A 43 15.75 2.88 30.95
C ARG A 43 17.17 3.03 30.42
N HIS A 44 17.32 3.58 29.20
CA HIS A 44 18.57 3.71 28.48
C HIS A 44 18.76 5.13 27.91
N PRO A 45 18.96 6.13 28.78
CA PRO A 45 18.93 7.55 28.37
C PRO A 45 20.07 7.92 27.39
N GLY A 46 21.17 7.15 27.36
CA GLY A 46 22.31 7.35 26.46
C GLY A 46 22.10 6.75 25.06
N ASP A 47 21.33 5.65 24.96
CA ASP A 47 21.30 4.80 23.77
C ASP A 47 20.09 5.07 22.86
N CYS A 48 19.18 5.94 23.28
CA CYS A 48 17.95 6.23 22.56
C CYS A 48 17.94 7.66 22.02
N ASP A 49 17.68 7.83 20.76
CA ASP A 49 17.48 9.12 20.10
C ASP A 49 16.08 9.70 20.28
N GLY A 50 15.15 8.92 20.87
CA GLY A 50 13.77 9.34 21.15
C GLY A 50 13.68 10.45 22.20
N GLN A 51 12.60 11.24 22.14
CA GLN A 51 12.24 12.22 23.15
C GLN A 51 11.77 11.53 24.43
N SER A 52 12.22 12.02 25.60
CA SER A 52 11.89 11.42 26.91
C SER A 52 10.40 11.58 27.29
N GLY A 53 9.75 12.62 26.82
CA GLY A 53 8.33 12.83 27.05
C GLY A 53 7.75 13.91 26.13
N TYR A 54 6.52 13.71 25.67
CA TYR A 54 5.79 14.64 24.82
C TYR A 54 4.35 14.81 25.32
N GLY A 55 3.83 16.03 25.38
CA GLY A 55 2.46 16.27 25.81
C GLY A 55 1.45 15.64 24.84
N VAL A 56 0.51 14.86 25.38
CA VAL A 56 -0.50 14.13 24.58
C VAL A 56 -1.26 15.09 23.68
N SER A 57 -1.88 16.12 24.24
CA SER A 57 -2.68 17.08 23.48
C SER A 57 -1.88 17.77 22.36
N LYS A 58 -0.60 18.06 22.59
CA LYS A 58 0.24 18.72 21.61
C LYS A 58 0.59 17.79 20.44
N LEU A 59 0.96 16.53 20.71
CA LEU A 59 1.27 15.55 19.66
C LEU A 59 0.02 15.21 18.86
N ASP A 60 -1.09 14.96 19.55
CA ASP A 60 -2.36 14.59 18.91
C ASP A 60 -2.84 15.71 17.98
N SER A 61 -2.75 16.98 18.41
CA SER A 61 -3.11 18.13 17.57
C SER A 61 -2.24 18.25 16.32
N ILE A 62 -0.94 18.00 16.44
CA ILE A 62 -0.03 18.04 15.28
C ILE A 62 -0.38 16.92 14.30
N VAL A 63 -0.56 15.69 14.80
CA VAL A 63 -0.92 14.54 13.97
C VAL A 63 -2.28 14.76 13.28
N GLU A 64 -3.26 15.26 14.03
CA GLU A 64 -4.60 15.55 13.49
C GLU A 64 -4.52 16.61 12.37
N GLU A 65 -3.74 17.65 12.56
CA GLU A 65 -3.56 18.70 11.54
C GLU A 65 -2.89 18.16 10.28
N VAL A 66 -1.82 17.39 10.42
CA VAL A 66 -1.14 16.75 9.26
C VAL A 66 -2.11 15.84 8.51
N VAL A 67 -2.89 15.03 9.20
CA VAL A 67 -3.87 14.13 8.56
C VAL A 67 -4.97 14.91 7.87
N ARG A 68 -5.47 16.00 8.47
CA ARG A 68 -6.45 16.89 7.82
C ARG A 68 -5.92 17.49 6.52
N GLN A 69 -4.68 17.95 6.53
CA GLN A 69 -4.05 18.50 5.32
C GLN A 69 -3.93 17.45 4.22
N ILE A 70 -3.53 16.21 4.56
CA ILE A 70 -3.48 15.09 3.62
C ILE A 70 -4.87 14.78 3.05
N PHE A 71 -5.89 14.69 3.92
CA PHE A 71 -7.25 14.41 3.48
C PHE A 71 -7.88 15.57 2.68
N ALA A 72 -7.53 16.83 2.97
CA ALA A 72 -7.94 17.96 2.16
C ALA A 72 -7.41 17.84 0.73
N GLN A 73 -6.14 17.46 0.55
CA GLN A 73 -5.57 17.20 -0.77
C GLN A 73 -6.31 16.06 -1.51
N PHE A 74 -6.71 15.00 -0.81
CA PHE A 74 -7.48 13.90 -1.43
C PHE A 74 -8.86 14.35 -1.89
N ARG A 75 -9.52 15.25 -1.16
CA ARG A 75 -10.85 15.80 -1.55
C ARG A 75 -10.81 16.65 -2.82
N GLU A 76 -9.70 17.33 -3.06
CA GLU A 76 -9.52 18.15 -4.28
C GLU A 76 -9.34 17.30 -5.54
N VAL A 77 -8.91 16.05 -5.39
CA VAL A 77 -8.72 15.14 -6.53
C VAL A 77 -10.05 14.53 -6.96
N SER A 78 -10.41 14.70 -8.23
CA SER A 78 -11.61 14.05 -8.76
C SER A 78 -11.52 12.53 -8.61
N ARG A 79 -12.45 11.94 -7.83
CA ARG A 79 -12.56 10.48 -7.62
C ARG A 79 -12.47 9.68 -8.92
N LYS A 80 -13.12 10.20 -9.98
CA LYS A 80 -13.10 9.57 -11.31
C LYS A 80 -11.69 9.55 -11.93
N LYS A 81 -10.98 10.69 -11.91
CA LYS A 81 -9.62 10.79 -12.43
C LYS A 81 -8.66 9.87 -11.67
N LEU A 82 -8.84 9.77 -10.37
CA LEU A 82 -8.03 8.95 -9.48
C LEU A 82 -8.23 7.46 -9.77
N LEU A 83 -9.48 7.00 -9.88
CA LEU A 83 -9.80 5.62 -10.24
C LEU A 83 -9.40 5.27 -11.68
N GLU A 84 -9.39 6.24 -12.59
CA GLU A 84 -8.90 6.06 -13.96
C GLU A 84 -7.37 5.94 -14.00
N SER A 85 -6.62 6.72 -13.20
CA SER A 85 -5.16 6.63 -13.12
C SER A 85 -4.70 5.30 -12.50
N VAL A 86 -5.43 4.78 -11.52
CA VAL A 86 -5.16 3.48 -10.87
C VAL A 86 -5.57 2.29 -11.74
N LYS A 87 -6.51 2.44 -12.66
CA LYS A 87 -6.83 1.41 -13.68
C LYS A 87 -5.69 1.12 -14.65
N THR A 88 -4.61 1.77 -14.45
CA THR A 88 -3.28 1.67 -15.00
C THR A 88 -3.12 1.13 -16.42
N ASN A 89 -2.37 1.91 -17.15
CA ASN A 89 -1.76 1.57 -18.42
C ASN A 89 -1.17 0.14 -18.47
N ASP A 90 -0.68 -0.40 -17.33
CA ASP A 90 -0.03 -1.71 -17.28
C ASP A 90 -0.99 -2.88 -17.54
N ALA A 91 -2.10 -3.00 -16.81
CA ALA A 91 -3.06 -4.09 -17.07
C ALA A 91 -3.62 -4.02 -18.50
N THR A 92 -3.89 -2.79 -18.99
CA THR A 92 -4.36 -2.58 -20.37
C THR A 92 -3.27 -2.93 -21.41
N ARG A 93 -2.01 -2.57 -21.14
CA ARG A 93 -0.86 -2.90 -21.97
C ARG A 93 -0.63 -4.41 -22.05
N ILE A 94 -0.66 -5.08 -20.88
CA ILE A 94 -0.48 -6.54 -20.81
C ILE A 94 -1.65 -7.26 -21.49
N GLN A 95 -2.89 -6.77 -21.32
CA GLN A 95 -4.05 -7.34 -22.02
C GLN A 95 -3.91 -7.26 -23.55
N LYS A 96 -3.38 -6.15 -24.07
CA LYS A 96 -3.07 -6.02 -25.50
C LYS A 96 -2.00 -7.02 -25.94
N LYS A 97 -0.95 -7.23 -25.11
CA LYS A 97 0.09 -8.25 -25.33
C LYS A 97 -0.51 -9.66 -25.42
N VAL A 98 -1.36 -10.03 -24.45
CA VAL A 98 -2.06 -11.33 -24.45
C VAL A 98 -2.88 -11.51 -25.72
N LYS A 99 -3.71 -10.52 -26.09
CA LYS A 99 -4.53 -10.60 -27.32
C LYS A 99 -3.68 -10.74 -28.58
N LYS A 100 -2.52 -10.08 -28.64
CA LYS A 100 -1.61 -10.21 -29.78
C LYS A 100 -1.04 -11.63 -29.87
N ILE A 101 -0.53 -12.18 -28.76
CA ILE A 101 0.02 -13.53 -28.72
C ILE A 101 -1.06 -14.57 -29.12
N GLN A 102 -2.30 -14.40 -28.61
CA GLN A 102 -3.42 -15.26 -28.99
C GLN A 102 -3.65 -15.25 -30.50
N LYS A 103 -3.66 -14.07 -31.12
CA LYS A 103 -3.82 -13.95 -32.58
C LYS A 103 -2.67 -14.58 -33.37
N ASP A 104 -1.44 -14.39 -32.87
CA ASP A 104 -0.24 -14.97 -33.49
C ASP A 104 -0.28 -16.50 -33.38
N LEU A 105 -0.75 -17.04 -32.25
CA LEU A 105 -0.94 -18.47 -32.03
C LEU A 105 -2.00 -19.06 -32.97
N GLU A 106 -3.16 -18.40 -33.11
CA GLU A 106 -4.21 -18.82 -34.06
C GLU A 106 -3.67 -18.86 -35.51
N SER A 107 -2.90 -17.83 -35.89
CA SER A 107 -2.28 -17.77 -37.23
C SER A 107 -1.28 -18.88 -37.47
N LYS A 108 -0.42 -19.17 -36.46
CA LYS A 108 0.57 -20.27 -36.56
C LYS A 108 -0.07 -21.65 -36.51
N GLN A 109 -1.15 -21.82 -35.76
CA GLN A 109 -1.92 -23.06 -35.78
C GLN A 109 -2.50 -23.33 -37.15
N LYS A 110 -3.07 -22.29 -37.80
CA LYS A 110 -3.59 -22.40 -39.15
C LYS A 110 -2.48 -22.77 -40.17
N GLU A 111 -1.32 -22.10 -40.08
CA GLU A 111 -0.16 -22.41 -40.90
C GLU A 111 0.28 -23.88 -40.75
N LEU A 112 0.32 -24.39 -39.51
CA LEU A 112 0.64 -25.80 -39.26
C LEU A 112 -0.40 -26.74 -39.86
N ASP A 113 -1.67 -26.40 -39.81
CA ASP A 113 -2.74 -27.23 -40.39
C ASP A 113 -2.71 -27.21 -41.93
N ASP A 114 -2.37 -26.07 -42.53
CA ASP A 114 -2.12 -25.98 -43.99
C ASP A 114 -0.90 -26.82 -44.41
N LEU A 115 0.21 -26.79 -43.64
CA LEU A 115 1.39 -27.63 -43.87
C LEU A 115 1.09 -29.14 -43.73
N LYS A 116 0.25 -29.53 -42.76
CA LYS A 116 -0.22 -30.91 -42.60
C LYS A 116 -1.06 -31.35 -43.79
N ALA A 117 -1.95 -30.47 -44.30
CA ALA A 117 -2.71 -30.76 -45.51
C ALA A 117 -1.80 -30.97 -46.73
N GLU A 118 -0.79 -30.10 -46.90
CA GLU A 118 0.21 -30.22 -47.97
C GLU A 118 1.03 -31.52 -47.86
N THR A 119 1.34 -31.95 -46.60
CA THR A 119 2.03 -33.23 -46.38
C THR A 119 1.26 -34.41 -46.99
N ILE A 120 -0.07 -34.40 -46.94
CA ILE A 120 -0.92 -35.42 -47.53
C ILE A 120 -0.81 -35.40 -49.05
N LEU A 121 -0.73 -34.21 -49.68
CA LEU A 121 -0.60 -34.05 -51.13
C LEU A 121 0.77 -34.52 -51.66
N VAL A 122 1.85 -34.23 -50.88
CA VAL A 122 3.21 -34.74 -51.19
C VAL A 122 3.25 -36.26 -51.11
N ILE A 123 2.64 -36.89 -50.11
CA ILE A 123 2.57 -38.34 -49.96
C ILE A 123 1.81 -38.97 -51.12
N ARG A 124 0.80 -38.32 -51.69
CA ARG A 124 0.01 -38.75 -52.83
C ARG A 124 0.70 -38.49 -54.18
N GLY A 125 1.86 -37.83 -54.20
CA GLY A 125 2.59 -37.48 -55.43
C GLY A 125 1.93 -36.36 -56.24
N VAL A 126 1.04 -35.56 -55.64
CA VAL A 126 0.31 -34.46 -56.29
C VAL A 126 1.00 -33.12 -56.14
N SER A 127 1.77 -32.93 -55.05
CA SER A 127 2.53 -31.71 -54.79
C SER A 127 3.95 -31.78 -55.31
N ALA A 128 4.50 -30.67 -55.81
CA ALA A 128 5.88 -30.51 -56.28
C ALA A 128 6.86 -30.14 -55.11
N LEU A 129 6.38 -29.99 -53.86
CA LEU A 129 7.24 -29.68 -52.72
C LEU A 129 8.11 -30.86 -52.32
N ASP A 130 9.37 -30.54 -51.95
CA ASP A 130 10.30 -31.53 -51.43
C ASP A 130 9.90 -32.00 -50.03
N LYS A 131 10.02 -33.30 -49.77
CA LYS A 131 9.61 -33.94 -48.51
C LYS A 131 10.47 -33.49 -47.32
N GLU A 132 11.78 -33.27 -47.53
CA GLU A 132 12.69 -32.82 -46.49
C GLU A 132 12.38 -31.38 -46.10
N LEU A 133 12.19 -30.50 -47.09
CA LEU A 133 11.81 -29.11 -46.85
C LEU A 133 10.49 -29.01 -46.08
N LEU A 134 9.49 -29.81 -46.47
CA LEU A 134 8.19 -29.81 -45.79
C LEU A 134 8.32 -30.31 -44.35
N GLY A 135 9.15 -31.31 -44.08
CA GLY A 135 9.45 -31.81 -42.74
C GLY A 135 10.07 -30.73 -41.86
N THR A 136 10.99 -29.95 -42.42
CA THR A 136 11.61 -28.81 -41.69
C THR A 136 10.59 -27.73 -41.36
N LEU A 137 9.76 -27.32 -42.34
CA LEU A 137 8.72 -26.31 -42.11
C LEU A 137 7.69 -26.72 -41.05
N VAL A 138 7.30 -27.99 -41.04
CA VAL A 138 6.40 -28.54 -40.01
C VAL A 138 7.05 -28.53 -38.63
N ALA A 139 8.34 -28.86 -38.54
CA ALA A 139 9.07 -28.80 -37.25
C ALA A 139 9.19 -27.38 -36.75
N GLU A 140 9.60 -26.44 -37.59
CA GLU A 140 9.69 -25.01 -37.26
C GLU A 140 8.34 -24.43 -36.80
N ALA A 141 7.25 -24.78 -37.49
CA ALA A 141 5.91 -24.33 -37.11
C ALA A 141 5.47 -24.86 -35.73
N LYS A 142 5.83 -26.12 -35.42
CA LYS A 142 5.56 -26.70 -34.08
C LYS A 142 6.37 -26.03 -32.99
N ASP A 143 7.67 -25.80 -33.20
CA ASP A 143 8.55 -25.13 -32.24
C ASP A 143 8.09 -23.68 -31.99
N ALA A 144 7.65 -22.98 -33.03
CA ALA A 144 7.07 -21.65 -32.91
C ALA A 144 5.77 -21.65 -32.11
N LEU A 145 4.89 -22.65 -32.32
CA LEU A 145 3.66 -22.80 -31.52
C LEU A 145 3.97 -23.04 -30.05
N GLU A 146 4.86 -23.98 -29.74
CA GLU A 146 5.26 -24.25 -28.34
C GLU A 146 5.83 -23.01 -27.67
N THR A 147 6.61 -22.21 -28.40
CA THR A 147 7.15 -20.94 -27.91
C THR A 147 6.05 -19.92 -27.63
N LEU A 148 5.09 -19.79 -28.56
CA LEU A 148 3.95 -18.87 -28.36
C LEU A 148 3.04 -19.32 -27.22
N GLU A 149 2.81 -20.61 -27.03
CA GLU A 149 2.05 -21.14 -25.90
C GLU A 149 2.71 -20.79 -24.56
N LYS A 150 4.03 -20.99 -24.43
CA LYS A 150 4.79 -20.58 -23.23
C LYS A 150 4.69 -19.09 -22.99
N GLN A 151 4.81 -18.27 -24.02
CA GLN A 151 4.67 -16.82 -23.92
C GLN A 151 3.24 -16.40 -23.52
N LEU A 152 2.23 -17.12 -23.98
CA LEU A 152 0.84 -16.86 -23.63
C LEU A 152 0.59 -17.11 -22.14
N VAL A 153 1.06 -18.25 -21.62
CA VAL A 153 0.96 -18.58 -20.19
C VAL A 153 1.61 -17.50 -19.34
N GLN A 154 2.85 -17.14 -19.66
CA GLN A 154 3.55 -16.08 -18.92
C GLN A 154 2.82 -14.73 -18.99
N ALA A 155 2.33 -14.34 -20.15
CA ALA A 155 1.60 -13.08 -20.31
C ALA A 155 0.24 -13.08 -19.57
N GLN A 156 -0.40 -14.25 -19.44
CA GLN A 156 -1.63 -14.41 -18.65
C GLN A 156 -1.35 -14.27 -17.15
N GLU A 157 -0.27 -14.90 -16.65
CA GLU A 157 0.15 -14.75 -15.26
C GLU A 157 0.48 -13.28 -14.93
N GLU A 158 1.25 -12.60 -15.80
CA GLU A 158 1.54 -11.16 -15.68
C GLU A 158 0.23 -10.33 -15.62
N TYR A 159 -0.76 -10.67 -16.44
CA TYR A 159 -2.05 -9.98 -16.48
C TYR A 159 -2.87 -10.18 -15.22
N GLU A 160 -2.92 -11.40 -14.71
CA GLU A 160 -3.62 -11.71 -13.45
C GLU A 160 -3.01 -10.94 -12.28
N GLU A 161 -1.69 -10.91 -12.17
CA GLU A 161 -0.99 -10.21 -11.10
C GLU A 161 -1.19 -8.69 -11.19
N ALA A 162 -1.08 -8.13 -12.39
CA ALA A 162 -1.38 -6.70 -12.62
C ALA A 162 -2.84 -6.36 -12.29
N THR A 163 -3.78 -7.26 -12.56
CA THR A 163 -5.20 -7.08 -12.26
C THR A 163 -5.47 -7.15 -10.76
N LYS A 164 -4.83 -8.07 -10.03
CA LYS A 164 -4.91 -8.17 -8.56
C LYS A 164 -4.37 -6.90 -7.91
N THR A 165 -3.22 -6.44 -8.37
CA THR A 165 -2.59 -5.20 -7.89
C THR A 165 -3.48 -3.99 -8.14
N ALA A 166 -4.04 -3.85 -9.34
CA ALA A 166 -4.96 -2.76 -9.68
C ALA A 166 -6.22 -2.77 -8.83
N LYS A 167 -6.82 -3.95 -8.58
CA LYS A 167 -7.99 -4.10 -7.68
C LYS A 167 -7.66 -3.68 -6.25
N ARG A 168 -6.50 -4.10 -5.73
CA ARG A 168 -6.04 -3.73 -4.38
C ARG A 168 -5.81 -2.22 -4.27
N SER A 169 -5.15 -1.62 -5.25
CA SER A 169 -4.92 -0.17 -5.28
C SER A 169 -6.23 0.62 -5.35
N ASN A 170 -7.18 0.18 -6.20
CA ASN A 170 -8.51 0.79 -6.27
C ASN A 170 -9.26 0.71 -4.93
N TYR A 171 -9.19 -0.42 -4.23
CA TYR A 171 -9.80 -0.58 -2.91
C TYR A 171 -9.21 0.44 -1.92
N ILE A 172 -7.88 0.51 -1.82
CA ILE A 172 -7.20 1.44 -0.90
C ILE A 172 -7.53 2.91 -1.24
N CYS A 173 -7.53 3.28 -2.53
CA CYS A 173 -7.90 4.63 -2.94
C CYS A 173 -9.35 4.99 -2.56
N ASN A 174 -10.29 4.04 -2.68
CA ASN A 174 -11.67 4.25 -2.26
C ASN A 174 -11.78 4.43 -0.75
N GLU A 175 -11.05 3.64 0.05
CA GLU A 175 -11.00 3.77 1.50
C GLU A 175 -10.47 5.16 1.91
N LEU A 176 -9.33 5.58 1.32
CA LEU A 176 -8.73 6.89 1.60
C LEU A 176 -9.67 8.05 1.27
N LEU A 177 -10.37 7.98 0.14
CA LEU A 177 -11.36 9.00 -0.24
C LEU A 177 -12.55 9.01 0.72
N THR A 178 -13.02 7.82 1.14
CA THR A 178 -14.11 7.71 2.11
C THR A 178 -13.69 8.31 3.46
N TRP A 179 -12.49 8.01 3.94
CA TRP A 179 -11.97 8.61 5.18
C TRP A 179 -11.81 10.13 5.05
N ALA A 180 -11.29 10.61 3.92
CA ALA A 180 -11.16 12.04 3.67
C ALA A 180 -12.51 12.77 3.72
N ASP A 181 -13.58 12.14 3.20
CA ASP A 181 -14.93 12.73 3.18
C ASP A 181 -15.55 12.82 4.59
N VAL A 182 -15.32 11.82 5.44
CA VAL A 182 -15.98 11.72 6.75
C VAL A 182 -15.15 12.25 7.93
N TYR A 183 -13.83 12.39 7.79
CA TYR A 183 -12.91 12.66 8.90
C TYR A 183 -13.26 13.92 9.71
N ASP A 184 -13.65 15.00 9.04
CA ASP A 184 -13.94 16.27 9.71
C ASP A 184 -15.24 16.23 10.51
N THR A 185 -16.21 15.42 10.10
CA THR A 185 -17.52 15.24 10.75
C THR A 185 -17.55 14.06 11.71
N ALA A 186 -16.56 13.18 11.65
CA ALA A 186 -16.44 11.99 12.47
C ALA A 186 -16.31 12.36 13.97
N ASN A 187 -16.86 11.54 14.84
CA ASN A 187 -16.65 11.64 16.28
C ASN A 187 -15.23 11.16 16.66
N HIS A 188 -14.87 11.31 17.93
CA HIS A 188 -13.53 10.97 18.44
C HIS A 188 -13.14 9.48 18.18
N ASP A 189 -14.07 8.56 18.42
CA ASP A 189 -13.79 7.12 18.27
C ASP A 189 -13.66 6.72 16.80
N GLU A 190 -14.47 7.31 15.93
CA GLU A 190 -14.38 7.13 14.48
C GLU A 190 -13.06 7.69 13.92
N ARG A 191 -12.66 8.90 14.33
CA ARG A 191 -11.35 9.45 13.95
C ARG A 191 -10.22 8.57 14.42
N ARG A 192 -10.27 8.08 15.65
CA ARG A 192 -9.28 7.16 16.19
C ARG A 192 -9.19 5.88 15.35
N ALA A 193 -10.32 5.31 14.96
CA ALA A 193 -10.36 4.11 14.11
C ALA A 193 -9.73 4.37 12.73
N ILE A 194 -10.01 5.54 12.11
CA ILE A 194 -9.40 5.96 10.86
C ILE A 194 -7.88 6.12 11.04
N LEU A 195 -7.43 6.83 12.07
CA LEU A 195 -6.00 7.05 12.33
C LEU A 195 -5.24 5.74 12.55
N GLN A 196 -5.81 4.78 13.27
CA GLN A 196 -5.22 3.46 13.49
C GLN A 196 -5.04 2.65 12.20
N GLN A 197 -5.90 2.85 11.22
CA GLN A 197 -5.79 2.20 9.90
C GLN A 197 -4.87 2.97 8.96
N PHE A 198 -4.87 4.30 9.05
CA PHE A 198 -4.12 5.18 8.15
C PHE A 198 -2.65 5.33 8.54
N ILE A 199 -2.35 5.43 9.85
CA ILE A 199 -1.01 5.64 10.37
C ILE A 199 -0.41 4.30 10.81
N LYS A 200 0.78 4.01 10.31
CA LYS A 200 1.58 2.85 10.73
C LYS A 200 2.35 3.13 12.00
N GLU A 201 2.99 4.28 12.08
CA GLU A 201 3.91 4.64 13.15
C GLU A 201 4.08 6.15 13.25
N ILE A 202 4.22 6.64 14.48
CA ILE A 202 4.61 8.01 14.78
C ILE A 202 5.89 7.93 15.62
N ARG A 203 6.97 8.52 15.16
CA ARG A 203 8.25 8.63 15.88
C ARG A 203 8.48 10.05 16.32
N VAL A 204 8.86 10.22 17.57
CA VAL A 204 9.25 11.51 18.12
C VAL A 204 10.70 11.40 18.57
N ARG A 205 11.60 12.05 17.86
CA ARG A 205 13.04 12.08 18.15
C ARG A 205 13.41 13.26 19.05
N LYS A 206 14.70 13.38 19.36
CA LYS A 206 15.26 14.54 20.06
C LYS A 206 14.84 15.83 19.32
N ASP A 207 14.81 16.92 20.07
CA ASP A 207 14.41 18.26 19.55
C ASP A 207 13.00 18.32 18.99
N TYR A 208 12.15 17.35 19.36
CA TYR A 208 10.75 17.26 18.97
C TYR A 208 10.50 17.05 17.47
N GLU A 209 11.47 16.51 16.78
CA GLU A 209 11.29 16.03 15.40
C GLU A 209 10.23 14.91 15.37
N ILE A 210 9.17 15.10 14.57
CA ILE A 210 8.08 14.15 14.44
C ILE A 210 8.07 13.59 13.02
N SER A 211 8.15 12.26 12.91
CA SER A 211 7.94 11.56 11.64
C SER A 211 6.70 10.67 11.72
N ILE A 212 5.84 10.78 10.71
CA ILE A 212 4.60 10.01 10.61
C ILE A 212 4.73 9.07 9.40
N THR A 213 4.67 7.77 9.66
CA THR A 213 4.69 6.75 8.60
C THR A 213 3.27 6.26 8.37
N LEU A 214 2.81 6.30 7.12
CA LEU A 214 1.47 5.88 6.73
C LEU A 214 1.45 4.40 6.34
N ASN A 215 0.28 3.74 6.49
CA ASN A 215 0.04 2.38 6.02
C ASN A 215 -0.16 2.30 4.50
N ALA A 216 -0.55 3.39 3.85
CA ALA A 216 -0.63 3.48 2.40
C ALA A 216 0.77 3.42 1.80
N SER A 217 0.99 2.61 0.76
CA SER A 217 2.28 2.61 0.08
C SER A 217 2.51 3.96 -0.60
N PHE A 218 3.75 4.45 -0.57
CA PHE A 218 4.16 5.72 -1.16
C PHE A 218 3.72 5.85 -2.62
N ASN A 219 3.82 4.77 -3.40
CA ASN A 219 3.35 4.73 -4.80
C ASN A 219 1.86 5.02 -4.95
N GLN A 220 1.03 4.69 -3.98
CA GLN A 220 -0.41 4.98 -3.99
C GLN A 220 -0.67 6.47 -3.71
N VAL A 221 0.12 7.07 -2.83
CA VAL A 221 0.07 8.51 -2.53
C VAL A 221 0.64 9.32 -3.69
N GLU A 222 1.73 8.86 -4.34
CA GLU A 222 2.29 9.51 -5.53
C GLU A 222 1.36 9.45 -6.74
N GLN A 223 0.66 8.34 -6.95
CA GLN A 223 -0.37 8.27 -7.99
C GLN A 223 -1.50 9.28 -7.73
N LEU A 224 -1.84 9.53 -6.46
CA LEU A 224 -2.77 10.57 -6.06
C LEU A 224 -2.22 11.97 -6.37
N LYS A 225 -0.93 12.23 -6.11
CA LYS A 225 -0.26 13.50 -6.40
C LYS A 225 -0.16 13.78 -7.90
N SER A 226 0.17 12.78 -8.73
CA SER A 226 0.30 12.95 -10.18
C SER A 226 -1.02 13.32 -10.87
N VAL A 227 -2.15 13.09 -10.22
CA VAL A 227 -3.50 13.46 -10.69
C VAL A 227 -3.92 14.84 -10.15
N SER A 228 -3.32 15.28 -9.05
CA SER A 228 -3.50 16.64 -8.50
C SER A 228 -2.61 17.62 -9.28
N THR A 229 -3.21 18.65 -9.88
CA THR A 229 -2.49 19.75 -10.51
C THR A 229 -1.88 20.72 -9.47
N TYR A 230 -1.94 20.38 -8.21
CA TYR A 230 -1.38 21.16 -7.11
C TYR A 230 0.01 20.62 -6.75
N ASP A 231 0.98 21.52 -6.75
CA ASP A 231 2.40 21.27 -6.45
C ASP A 231 2.59 20.98 -4.94
N GLY A 232 1.98 19.89 -4.46
CA GLY A 232 2.05 19.42 -3.06
C GLY A 232 3.35 18.69 -2.70
N ALA A 233 4.33 18.64 -3.62
CA ALA A 233 5.65 18.06 -3.41
C ALA A 233 6.39 18.73 -2.24
N GLU A 234 6.23 20.05 -2.08
CA GLU A 234 6.90 20.81 -1.03
C GLU A 234 6.48 20.44 0.40
N ILE A 235 5.23 20.00 0.62
CA ILE A 235 4.77 19.69 1.99
C ILE A 235 5.39 18.38 2.50
N PHE A 236 5.62 17.41 1.63
CA PHE A 236 6.21 16.12 2.04
C PHE A 236 7.75 16.18 2.12
N GLU A 237 8.40 17.02 1.29
CA GLU A 237 9.83 17.32 1.40
C GLU A 237 10.12 18.20 2.61
N GLU A 238 9.28 19.18 2.91
CA GLU A 238 9.46 20.04 4.09
C GLU A 238 9.28 19.30 5.43
N ILE A 239 8.46 18.25 5.47
CA ILE A 239 8.36 17.35 6.64
C ILE A 239 9.60 16.44 6.72
N SER A 240 10.23 16.11 5.58
CA SER A 240 11.47 15.31 5.53
C SER A 240 12.75 16.13 5.66
N GLU A 241 12.79 17.37 5.16
CA GLU A 241 13.99 18.22 5.15
C GLU A 241 14.15 19.10 6.40
N LYS A 242 13.09 19.43 7.13
CA LYS A 242 13.24 20.11 8.44
C LYS A 242 13.73 19.19 9.55
N GLY A 243 14.08 17.95 9.21
CA GLY A 243 14.70 16.95 10.07
C GLY A 243 16.14 16.59 9.70
N ALA A 244 16.85 17.39 8.93
CA ALA A 244 18.27 17.18 8.62
C ALA A 244 19.13 18.24 9.29
#